data_a861871946e213ec808b2cfca05cb2bb
#
_entry.id   a861871946e213ec808b2cfca05cb2bb
#
_cell.length_a   1.000
_cell.length_b   1.000
_cell.length_c   1.000
_cell.angle_alpha   90.00
_cell.angle_beta   90.00
_cell.angle_gamma   90.00
#
_symmetry.space_group_name_H-M   'P 1'
#
loop_
_entity.id
_entity.type
_entity.pdbx_description
1 polymer ?
#
loop_
_entity_poly.entity_id
_entity_poly.type
_entity_poly.pdbx_seq_one_letter_code
_entity_poly.pdbx_strand_id
1 'polypeptide(L)'
;MQRSLVGSEMCIRDRAKDAPTDDPDFDIDDARYSVITYAASQQANAMGPSVVDPRSGEIIEADVVWWHNVMTMLHTWMRVQTGPIDPRARANTFDDAYMASAIRFVSSHEVGHTFGLKHNMGASSSFPVDSLRSKTFTARMGGTASSIMDYARFNYVAQPEDEVERITPVIGVYDKFSLIHISEPT
;
A
#
# COMPACT_ATOMS: atom_id res chain seq x y z
N MET A 1 -1.07 18.72 2.10
CA MET A 1 -1.11 18.48 0.64
C MET A 1 -1.72 19.69 -0.05
N GLN A 2 -0.96 20.42 -0.84
CA GLN A 2 -1.46 21.63 -1.48
C GLN A 2 -2.00 21.24 -2.87
N ARG A 3 -3.33 21.25 -3.05
CA ARG A 3 -3.97 21.03 -4.34
C ARG A 3 -3.95 22.34 -5.11
N SER A 4 -3.33 22.36 -6.28
CA SER A 4 -3.45 23.43 -7.24
C SER A 4 -4.22 22.92 -8.45
N LEU A 5 -5.48 23.31 -8.57
CA LEU A 5 -6.28 23.14 -9.78
C LEU A 5 -6.00 24.33 -10.68
N VAL A 6 -5.13 24.20 -11.67
CA VAL A 6 -4.92 25.23 -12.69
C VAL A 6 -4.99 24.58 -14.06
N GLY A 7 -6.06 24.87 -14.77
CA GLY A 7 -6.20 24.57 -16.20
C GLY A 7 -6.48 23.12 -16.55
N SER A 8 -6.54 22.81 -17.82
CA SER A 8 -6.85 21.50 -18.42
C SER A 8 -5.75 20.43 -18.24
N GLU A 9 -4.74 20.69 -17.42
CA GLU A 9 -3.68 19.75 -17.08
C GLU A 9 -3.71 19.49 -15.56
N MET A 10 -4.50 18.50 -15.15
CA MET A 10 -4.47 18.03 -13.76
C MET A 10 -3.22 17.18 -13.50
N CYS A 11 -2.09 17.84 -13.29
CA CYS A 11 -0.92 17.18 -12.72
C CYS A 11 -0.99 17.24 -11.19
N ILE A 12 -1.60 16.25 -10.56
CA ILE A 12 -1.53 16.09 -9.10
C ILE A 12 -0.12 15.60 -8.76
N ARG A 13 0.68 16.46 -8.13
CA ARG A 13 1.99 16.10 -7.59
C ARG A 13 1.94 16.18 -6.09
N ASP A 14 1.67 15.04 -5.47
CA ASP A 14 1.71 14.92 -4.03
C ASP A 14 3.13 14.73 -3.53
N ARG A 15 3.44 15.36 -2.40
CA ARG A 15 4.73 15.21 -1.72
C ARG A 15 4.50 14.87 -0.26
N ALA A 16 5.08 13.78 0.19
CA ALA A 16 5.19 13.53 1.62
C ALA A 16 6.19 14.51 2.25
N LYS A 17 5.80 15.11 3.37
CA LYS A 17 6.62 16.03 4.18
C LYS A 17 6.39 15.69 5.64
N ASP A 18 7.34 16.08 6.47
CA ASP A 18 7.12 16.10 7.91
C ASP A 18 6.04 17.12 8.28
N ALA A 19 5.40 16.91 9.43
CA ALA A 19 4.41 17.85 9.95
C ALA A 19 4.99 19.26 10.05
N PRO A 20 4.22 20.32 9.74
CA PRO A 20 4.71 21.69 9.86
C PRO A 20 5.12 21.98 11.30
N THR A 21 6.31 22.54 11.48
CA THR A 21 6.83 22.98 12.78
C THR A 21 6.69 24.50 12.98
N ASP A 22 6.36 25.20 11.91
CA ASP A 22 6.24 26.66 11.82
C ASP A 22 4.78 27.14 11.68
N ASP A 23 3.81 26.22 11.65
CA ASP A 23 2.38 26.53 11.68
C ASP A 23 1.81 26.23 13.08
N PRO A 24 1.58 27.23 13.94
CA PRO A 24 1.04 27.02 15.29
C PRO A 24 -0.42 26.54 15.29
N ASP A 25 -1.13 26.70 14.17
CA ASP A 25 -2.52 26.28 14.01
C ASP A 25 -2.64 24.91 13.31
N PHE A 26 -1.51 24.22 13.10
CA PHE A 26 -1.54 22.88 12.51
C PHE A 26 -2.22 21.90 13.45
N ASP A 27 -3.23 21.22 12.94
CA ASP A 27 -3.91 20.10 13.59
C ASP A 27 -3.97 18.89 12.65
N ILE A 28 -4.00 17.70 13.19
CA ILE A 28 -4.13 16.47 12.42
C ILE A 28 -5.51 16.34 11.73
N ASP A 29 -6.52 17.03 12.26
CA ASP A 29 -7.87 17.08 11.71
C ASP A 29 -8.09 18.28 10.77
N ASP A 30 -7.01 18.97 10.36
CA ASP A 30 -7.09 20.12 9.47
C ASP A 30 -7.20 19.69 8.00
N ALA A 31 -8.38 19.86 7.41
CA ALA A 31 -8.67 19.49 6.02
C ALA A 31 -7.78 20.17 4.94
N ARG A 32 -6.90 21.10 5.32
CA ARG A 32 -5.85 21.60 4.41
C ARG A 32 -4.76 20.58 4.12
N TYR A 33 -4.65 19.55 4.95
CA TYR A 33 -3.61 18.53 4.89
C TYR A 33 -4.24 17.14 4.85
N SER A 34 -3.61 16.22 4.13
CA SER A 34 -3.86 14.78 4.29
C SER A 34 -2.70 14.23 5.10
N VAL A 35 -2.99 13.58 6.21
CA VAL A 35 -2.00 13.25 7.23
C VAL A 35 -1.84 11.73 7.38
N ILE A 36 -0.59 11.28 7.55
CA ILE A 36 -0.31 9.92 7.98
C ILE A 36 -0.05 9.95 9.48
N THR A 37 -0.97 9.38 10.25
CA THR A 37 -0.92 9.38 11.72
C THR A 37 -0.52 8.01 12.23
N TYR A 38 0.47 7.98 13.13
CA TYR A 38 0.84 6.80 13.88
C TYR A 38 0.14 6.79 15.24
N ALA A 39 -0.62 5.73 15.51
CA ALA A 39 -1.35 5.56 16.76
C ALA A 39 -0.77 4.40 17.58
N ALA A 40 -0.29 4.69 18.78
CA ALA A 40 0.16 3.68 19.75
C ALA A 40 -1.04 2.94 20.35
N SER A 41 -1.48 1.87 19.68
CA SER A 41 -2.65 1.09 20.05
C SER A 41 -2.39 -0.40 19.86
N GLN A 42 -3.12 -1.23 20.59
CA GLN A 42 -3.11 -2.69 20.39
C GLN A 42 -3.91 -3.12 19.16
N GLN A 43 -4.61 -2.22 18.50
CA GLN A 43 -5.34 -2.54 17.28
C GLN A 43 -4.36 -2.92 16.15
N ALA A 44 -4.61 -4.06 15.51
CA ALA A 44 -3.79 -4.57 14.42
C ALA A 44 -4.45 -4.21 13.08
N ASN A 45 -4.41 -2.94 12.71
CA ASN A 45 -5.00 -2.45 11.46
C ASN A 45 -4.27 -1.20 10.95
N ALA A 46 -4.52 -0.86 9.68
CA ALA A 46 -4.29 0.45 9.09
C ALA A 46 -5.54 0.84 8.31
N MET A 47 -5.79 2.12 8.11
CA MET A 47 -6.94 2.62 7.36
C MET A 47 -6.57 3.88 6.59
N GLY A 48 -7.11 4.00 5.37
CA GLY A 48 -7.03 5.21 4.55
C GLY A 48 -8.42 5.86 4.36
N PRO A 49 -9.03 6.46 5.41
CA PRO A 49 -10.31 7.13 5.27
C PRO A 49 -10.20 8.36 4.38
N SER A 50 -11.31 8.73 3.73
CA SER A 50 -11.42 9.95 2.97
C SER A 50 -12.74 10.65 3.22
N VAL A 51 -12.70 11.98 3.20
CA VAL A 51 -13.87 12.84 3.21
C VAL A 51 -14.13 13.29 1.77
N VAL A 52 -15.32 13.02 1.26
CA VAL A 52 -15.67 13.23 -0.14
C VAL A 52 -16.85 14.20 -0.22
N ASP A 53 -16.78 15.20 -1.12
CA ASP A 53 -17.93 16.05 -1.46
C ASP A 53 -18.99 15.19 -2.17
N PRO A 54 -20.18 15.01 -1.57
CA PRO A 54 -21.22 14.15 -2.13
C PRO A 54 -21.80 14.65 -3.45
N ARG A 55 -21.56 15.92 -3.82
CA ARG A 55 -22.07 16.54 -5.04
C ARG A 55 -21.16 16.30 -6.23
N SER A 56 -19.85 16.32 -6.02
CA SER A 56 -18.84 16.22 -7.08
C SER A 56 -18.08 14.91 -7.08
N GLY A 57 -18.02 14.21 -5.93
CA GLY A 57 -17.15 13.07 -5.73
C GLY A 57 -15.68 13.45 -5.45
N GLU A 58 -15.40 14.76 -5.30
CA GLU A 58 -14.06 15.24 -4.99
C GLU A 58 -13.63 14.79 -3.59
N ILE A 59 -12.42 14.25 -3.48
CA ILE A 59 -11.81 13.93 -2.20
C ILE A 59 -11.27 15.24 -1.62
N ILE A 60 -11.90 15.72 -0.53
CA ILE A 60 -11.53 16.94 0.17
C ILE A 60 -10.31 16.68 1.05
N GLU A 61 -10.34 15.57 1.76
CA GLU A 61 -9.33 15.15 2.71
C GLU A 61 -9.18 13.62 2.65
N ALA A 62 -7.96 13.11 2.82
CA ALA A 62 -7.73 11.68 2.83
C ALA A 62 -6.53 11.35 3.73
N ASP A 63 -6.80 10.75 4.87
CA ASP A 63 -5.82 10.42 5.88
C ASP A 63 -5.40 8.96 5.84
N VAL A 64 -4.28 8.66 6.48
CA VAL A 64 -3.88 7.29 6.79
C VAL A 64 -3.67 7.17 8.29
N VAL A 65 -4.40 6.27 8.92
CA VAL A 65 -4.20 5.91 10.33
C VAL A 65 -3.45 4.59 10.39
N TRP A 66 -2.27 4.63 11.00
CA TRP A 66 -1.40 3.49 11.20
C TRP A 66 -1.37 3.10 12.67
N TRP A 67 -1.98 1.99 13.05
CA TRP A 67 -1.91 1.48 14.42
C TRP A 67 -0.65 0.63 14.62
N HIS A 68 0.02 0.85 15.77
CA HIS A 68 1.29 0.18 16.08
C HIS A 68 1.25 -1.34 15.87
N ASN A 69 0.19 -1.97 16.34
CA ASN A 69 0.15 -3.45 16.39
C ASN A 69 -0.06 -4.11 15.02
N VAL A 70 -0.26 -3.34 13.95
CA VAL A 70 -0.22 -3.89 12.58
C VAL A 70 1.13 -4.52 12.28
N MET A 71 2.22 -4.04 12.89
CA MET A 71 3.55 -4.62 12.72
C MET A 71 3.66 -6.03 13.29
N THR A 72 3.00 -6.31 14.41
CA THR A 72 2.92 -7.66 14.97
C THR A 72 2.14 -8.60 14.05
N MET A 73 1.06 -8.10 13.47
CA MET A 73 0.26 -8.86 12.48
C MET A 73 1.08 -9.16 11.23
N LEU A 74 1.79 -8.18 10.70
CA LEU A 74 2.67 -8.34 9.53
C LEU A 74 3.79 -9.34 9.79
N HIS A 75 4.44 -9.26 10.96
CA HIS A 75 5.45 -10.23 11.38
C HIS A 75 4.88 -11.66 11.37
N THR A 76 3.69 -11.84 11.94
CA THR A 76 3.01 -13.14 11.98
C THR A 76 2.69 -13.64 10.58
N TRP A 77 2.14 -12.80 9.70
CA TRP A 77 1.81 -13.20 8.33
C TRP A 77 3.05 -13.58 7.53
N MET A 78 4.12 -12.77 7.59
CA MET A 78 5.36 -13.10 6.91
C MET A 78 5.92 -14.43 7.39
N ARG A 79 5.97 -14.63 8.71
CA ARG A 79 6.48 -15.87 9.30
C ARG A 79 5.70 -17.10 8.84
N VAL A 80 4.37 -17.03 8.86
CA VAL A 80 3.51 -18.16 8.50
C VAL A 80 3.52 -18.42 6.98
N GLN A 81 3.46 -17.37 6.18
CA GLN A 81 3.27 -17.50 4.73
C GLN A 81 4.60 -17.69 3.99
N THR A 82 5.67 -17.07 4.45
CA THR A 82 6.95 -17.09 3.72
C THR A 82 8.07 -17.83 4.44
N GLY A 83 7.88 -18.26 5.69
CA GLY A 83 8.88 -19.01 6.45
C GLY A 83 9.44 -20.26 5.75
N PRO A 84 8.67 -21.01 4.96
CA PRO A 84 9.21 -22.12 4.18
C PRO A 84 10.25 -21.70 3.14
N ILE A 85 10.07 -20.54 2.51
CA ILE A 85 10.86 -20.08 1.35
C ILE A 85 11.88 -19.00 1.70
N ASP A 86 11.65 -18.22 2.77
CA ASP A 86 12.54 -17.12 3.17
C ASP A 86 13.10 -17.35 4.59
N PRO A 87 14.41 -17.62 4.72
CA PRO A 87 15.03 -17.80 6.04
C PRO A 87 14.86 -16.60 6.98
N ARG A 88 14.76 -15.37 6.46
CA ARG A 88 14.56 -14.14 7.26
C ARG A 88 13.24 -14.18 8.02
N ALA A 89 12.19 -14.78 7.41
CA ALA A 89 10.88 -14.93 8.02
C ALA A 89 10.85 -15.85 9.25
N ARG A 90 11.90 -16.65 9.46
CA ARG A 90 12.01 -17.58 10.60
C ARG A 90 12.63 -16.92 11.84
N ALA A 91 13.20 -15.74 11.70
CA ALA A 91 13.79 -15.01 12.83
C ALA A 91 12.69 -14.55 13.79
N ASN A 92 13.04 -14.48 15.09
CA ASN A 92 12.11 -13.94 16.10
C ASN A 92 11.93 -12.41 15.95
N THR A 93 12.99 -11.74 15.52
CA THR A 93 12.96 -10.31 15.18
C THR A 93 13.46 -10.17 13.75
N PHE A 94 12.70 -9.48 12.92
CA PHE A 94 13.11 -9.20 11.55
C PHE A 94 14.09 -8.04 11.51
N ASP A 95 15.00 -8.05 10.55
CA ASP A 95 15.80 -6.87 10.24
C ASP A 95 14.89 -5.75 9.69
N ASP A 96 15.35 -4.50 9.84
CA ASP A 96 14.57 -3.32 9.48
C ASP A 96 14.17 -3.31 8.00
N ALA A 97 15.05 -3.74 7.11
CA ALA A 97 14.78 -3.74 5.68
C ALA A 97 13.68 -4.76 5.31
N TYR A 98 13.68 -5.91 5.98
CA TYR A 98 12.68 -6.94 5.76
C TYR A 98 11.32 -6.51 6.30
N MET A 99 11.25 -5.97 7.53
CA MET A 99 10.02 -5.42 8.09
C MET A 99 9.51 -4.24 7.25
N ALA A 100 10.40 -3.35 6.81
CA ALA A 100 10.04 -2.23 5.96
C ALA A 100 9.41 -2.65 4.63
N SER A 101 9.71 -3.84 4.10
CA SER A 101 9.04 -4.36 2.90
C SER A 101 7.55 -4.62 3.14
N ALA A 102 7.19 -5.16 4.31
CA ALA A 102 5.82 -5.41 4.70
C ALA A 102 5.07 -4.10 5.05
N ILE A 103 5.76 -3.16 5.71
CA ILE A 103 5.20 -1.84 5.99
C ILE A 103 4.90 -1.11 4.68
N ARG A 104 5.81 -1.12 3.70
CA ARG A 104 5.57 -0.54 2.38
C ARG A 104 4.37 -1.16 1.66
N PHE A 105 4.18 -2.47 1.78
CA PHE A 105 3.01 -3.15 1.22
C PHE A 105 1.71 -2.51 1.75
N VAL A 106 1.52 -2.50 3.07
CA VAL A 106 0.29 -1.98 3.67
C VAL A 106 0.17 -0.47 3.47
N SER A 107 1.26 0.30 3.67
CA SER A 107 1.24 1.75 3.44
C SER A 107 0.87 2.12 2.00
N SER A 108 1.36 1.36 1.00
CA SER A 108 0.99 1.58 -0.40
C SER A 108 -0.49 1.30 -0.66
N HIS A 109 -1.07 0.31 0.03
CA HIS A 109 -2.49 0.02 -0.03
C HIS A 109 -3.32 1.18 0.54
N GLU A 110 -2.99 1.65 1.75
CA GLU A 110 -3.73 2.76 2.39
C GLU A 110 -3.57 4.08 1.62
N VAL A 111 -2.37 4.37 1.12
CA VAL A 111 -2.15 5.52 0.23
C VAL A 111 -2.93 5.37 -1.09
N GLY A 112 -3.11 4.15 -1.59
CA GLY A 112 -4.00 3.90 -2.72
C GLY A 112 -5.43 4.39 -2.47
N HIS A 113 -5.97 4.21 -1.27
CA HIS A 113 -7.28 4.74 -0.89
C HIS A 113 -7.31 6.27 -0.89
N THR A 114 -6.23 6.94 -0.50
CA THR A 114 -6.17 8.41 -0.52
C THR A 114 -6.21 8.98 -1.94
N PHE A 115 -5.87 8.19 -2.96
CA PHE A 115 -6.07 8.53 -4.38
C PHE A 115 -7.44 8.13 -4.92
N GLY A 116 -8.34 7.61 -4.08
CA GLY A 116 -9.68 7.19 -4.48
C GLY A 116 -9.75 5.77 -5.04
N LEU A 117 -8.66 5.00 -5.00
CA LEU A 117 -8.69 3.60 -5.42
C LEU A 117 -9.49 2.78 -4.42
N LYS A 118 -10.40 1.98 -4.92
CA LYS A 118 -11.19 1.03 -4.12
C LYS A 118 -10.54 -0.35 -4.13
N HIS A 119 -10.91 -1.19 -3.17
CA HIS A 119 -10.48 -2.58 -3.16
C HIS A 119 -10.73 -3.27 -4.50
N ASN A 120 -9.72 -3.99 -4.99
CA ASN A 120 -9.79 -4.79 -6.21
C ASN A 120 -9.53 -6.27 -5.90
N MET A 121 -10.51 -6.94 -5.29
CA MET A 121 -10.39 -8.34 -4.86
C MET A 121 -10.27 -9.34 -6.02
N GLY A 122 -10.45 -8.89 -7.26
CA GLY A 122 -10.20 -9.69 -8.45
C GLY A 122 -8.73 -9.77 -8.87
N ALA A 123 -7.87 -8.92 -8.30
CA ALA A 123 -6.48 -8.83 -8.75
C ALA A 123 -5.63 -10.06 -8.41
N SER A 124 -5.87 -10.71 -7.26
CA SER A 124 -5.18 -11.96 -6.90
C SER A 124 -5.54 -13.12 -7.83
N SER A 125 -6.76 -13.15 -8.35
CA SER A 125 -7.19 -14.19 -9.31
C SER A 125 -6.71 -13.92 -10.75
N SER A 126 -6.17 -12.76 -11.03
CA SER A 126 -5.66 -12.40 -12.37
C SER A 126 -4.35 -13.10 -12.74
N PHE A 127 -3.61 -13.58 -11.74
CA PHE A 127 -2.37 -14.32 -11.94
C PHE A 127 -2.63 -15.83 -11.77
N PRO A 128 -2.28 -16.67 -12.77
CA PRO A 128 -2.34 -18.11 -12.60
C PRO A 128 -1.49 -18.57 -11.42
N VAL A 129 -1.99 -19.51 -10.62
CA VAL A 129 -1.31 -20.00 -9.42
C VAL A 129 0.10 -20.52 -9.74
N ASP A 130 0.25 -21.29 -10.83
CA ASP A 130 1.55 -21.82 -11.26
C ASP A 130 2.56 -20.71 -11.61
N SER A 131 2.07 -19.54 -12.05
CA SER A 131 2.92 -18.39 -12.34
C SER A 131 3.52 -17.75 -11.09
N LEU A 132 2.88 -17.89 -9.94
CA LEU A 132 3.42 -17.42 -8.66
C LEU A 132 4.63 -18.23 -8.19
N ARG A 133 4.85 -19.41 -8.77
CA ARG A 133 6.03 -20.24 -8.58
C ARG A 133 7.17 -19.90 -9.56
N SER A 134 6.94 -19.01 -10.51
CA SER A 134 7.93 -18.62 -11.50
C SER A 134 8.73 -17.39 -11.05
N LYS A 135 10.04 -17.56 -10.84
CA LYS A 135 10.98 -16.46 -10.54
C LYS A 135 10.89 -15.33 -11.55
N THR A 136 10.86 -15.66 -12.84
CA THR A 136 10.82 -14.66 -13.92
C THR A 136 9.48 -13.95 -14.02
N PHE A 137 8.38 -14.66 -13.82
CA PHE A 137 7.05 -14.06 -13.82
C PHE A 137 6.89 -13.08 -12.66
N THR A 138 7.18 -13.53 -11.43
CA THR A 138 7.04 -12.69 -10.22
C THR A 138 7.98 -11.48 -10.24
N ALA A 139 9.19 -11.63 -10.77
CA ALA A 139 10.10 -10.51 -10.97
C ALA A 139 9.55 -9.47 -11.97
N ARG A 140 8.96 -9.91 -13.08
CA ARG A 140 8.37 -9.05 -14.11
C ARG A 140 7.10 -8.36 -13.61
N MET A 141 6.21 -9.10 -12.95
CA MET A 141 4.91 -8.59 -12.49
C MET A 141 5.02 -7.83 -11.16
N GLY A 142 6.13 -7.98 -10.44
CA GLY A 142 6.45 -7.23 -9.23
C GLY A 142 5.88 -7.80 -7.94
N GLY A 143 5.09 -8.87 -7.97
CA GLY A 143 4.50 -9.42 -6.75
C GLY A 143 3.45 -10.48 -6.99
N THR A 144 2.52 -10.61 -6.05
CA THR A 144 1.55 -11.70 -5.94
C THR A 144 0.19 -11.41 -6.57
N ALA A 145 -0.07 -10.15 -6.92
CA ALA A 145 -1.33 -9.71 -7.54
C ALA A 145 -1.08 -8.55 -8.51
N SER A 146 -2.03 -8.32 -9.41
CA SER A 146 -1.96 -7.23 -10.38
C SER A 146 -2.25 -5.85 -9.77
N SER A 147 -2.81 -5.80 -8.57
CA SER A 147 -3.14 -4.57 -7.84
C SER A 147 -2.77 -4.68 -6.37
N ILE A 148 -2.21 -3.60 -5.82
CA ILE A 148 -1.97 -3.46 -4.38
C ILE A 148 -3.27 -3.35 -3.58
N MET A 149 -4.38 -2.99 -4.25
CA MET A 149 -5.69 -2.83 -3.63
C MET A 149 -6.42 -4.16 -3.37
N ASP A 150 -5.76 -5.30 -3.62
CA ASP A 150 -6.21 -6.63 -3.22
C ASP A 150 -5.62 -7.02 -1.85
N TYR A 151 -6.23 -7.99 -1.21
CA TYR A 151 -5.73 -8.66 0.01
C TYR A 151 -4.94 -9.92 -0.32
N ALA A 152 -4.15 -9.89 -1.41
CA ALA A 152 -3.43 -11.04 -1.94
C ALA A 152 -2.42 -11.66 -0.95
N ARG A 153 -1.95 -10.88 0.04
CA ARG A 153 -0.96 -11.31 1.03
C ARG A 153 0.40 -11.67 0.38
N PHE A 154 1.27 -12.29 1.17
CA PHE A 154 2.59 -12.72 0.70
C PHE A 154 2.48 -13.97 -0.18
N ASN A 155 3.51 -14.22 -0.98
CA ASN A 155 3.54 -15.40 -1.84
C ASN A 155 3.78 -16.68 -1.01
N TYR A 156 2.70 -17.32 -0.59
CA TYR A 156 2.71 -18.59 0.13
C TYR A 156 2.66 -19.82 -0.80
N VAL A 157 2.55 -19.59 -2.12
CA VAL A 157 2.45 -20.65 -3.14
C VAL A 157 3.82 -21.16 -3.54
N ALA A 158 4.80 -20.25 -3.62
CA ALA A 158 6.16 -20.57 -4.00
C ALA A 158 6.79 -21.61 -3.05
N GLN A 159 7.65 -22.45 -3.60
CA GLN A 159 8.41 -23.46 -2.87
C GLN A 159 9.91 -23.11 -2.88
N PRO A 160 10.72 -23.67 -1.97
CA PRO A 160 12.15 -23.37 -1.91
C PRO A 160 12.90 -23.58 -3.24
N GLU A 161 12.53 -24.59 -3.99
CA GLU A 161 13.12 -24.93 -5.28
C GLU A 161 12.77 -23.96 -6.41
N ASP A 162 11.73 -23.14 -6.23
CA ASP A 162 11.28 -22.16 -7.25
C ASP A 162 12.17 -20.91 -7.27
N GLU A 163 12.98 -20.69 -6.23
CA GLU A 163 13.90 -19.55 -6.09
C GLU A 163 13.20 -18.18 -6.29
N VAL A 164 11.94 -18.07 -5.90
CA VAL A 164 11.18 -16.81 -6.04
C VAL A 164 11.67 -15.80 -5.00
N GLU A 165 12.06 -14.63 -5.48
CA GLU A 165 12.57 -13.52 -4.64
C GLU A 165 11.49 -12.47 -4.34
N ARG A 166 10.49 -12.31 -5.25
CA ARG A 166 9.39 -11.34 -5.11
C ARG A 166 8.19 -11.98 -4.43
N ILE A 167 8.21 -11.95 -3.12
CA ILE A 167 7.22 -12.60 -2.25
C ILE A 167 6.22 -11.62 -1.62
N THR A 168 6.52 -10.32 -1.67
CA THR A 168 5.68 -9.27 -1.08
C THR A 168 4.82 -8.61 -2.16
N PRO A 169 3.54 -8.33 -1.92
CA PRO A 169 2.72 -7.53 -2.82
C PRO A 169 3.32 -6.14 -3.02
N VAL A 170 3.15 -5.59 -4.20
CA VAL A 170 3.62 -4.25 -4.57
C VAL A 170 2.60 -3.54 -5.44
N ILE A 171 2.78 -2.24 -5.69
CA ILE A 171 1.99 -1.48 -6.67
C ILE A 171 2.06 -2.21 -8.01
N GLY A 172 0.95 -2.78 -8.42
CA GLY A 172 0.83 -3.68 -9.56
C GLY A 172 0.65 -2.96 -10.89
N VAL A 173 0.55 -3.75 -11.95
CA VAL A 173 0.34 -3.24 -13.30
C VAL A 173 -1.02 -2.59 -13.47
N TYR A 174 -2.05 -3.09 -12.76
CA TYR A 174 -3.39 -2.53 -12.78
C TYR A 174 -3.43 -1.16 -12.08
N ASP A 175 -2.75 -1.01 -10.95
CA ASP A 175 -2.71 0.25 -10.21
C ASP A 175 -2.06 1.36 -11.03
N LYS A 176 -0.95 1.04 -11.68
CA LYS A 176 -0.25 1.98 -12.58
C LYS A 176 -1.13 2.43 -13.75
N PHE A 177 -1.88 1.49 -14.34
CA PHE A 177 -2.83 1.79 -15.38
C PHE A 177 -3.99 2.67 -14.87
N SER A 178 -4.56 2.36 -13.72
CA SER A 178 -5.65 3.12 -13.11
C SER A 178 -5.22 4.55 -12.77
N LEU A 179 -4.02 4.72 -12.18
CA LEU A 179 -3.50 6.04 -11.84
C LEU A 179 -3.24 6.92 -13.07
N ILE A 180 -2.76 6.35 -14.18
CA ILE A 180 -2.59 7.08 -15.44
C ILE A 180 -3.96 7.59 -15.93
N HIS A 181 -4.99 6.77 -15.91
CA HIS A 181 -6.33 7.17 -16.39
C HIS A 181 -7.07 8.13 -15.46
N ILE A 182 -6.72 8.16 -14.16
CA ILE A 182 -7.25 9.14 -13.21
C ILE A 182 -6.56 10.49 -13.39
N SER A 183 -5.25 10.49 -13.69
CA SER A 183 -4.46 11.71 -13.81
C SER A 183 -4.43 12.31 -15.21
N GLU A 184 -4.74 11.53 -16.25
CA GLU A 184 -4.79 11.95 -17.65
C GLU A 184 -6.14 11.51 -18.28
N PRO A 185 -7.26 12.17 -17.95
CA PRO A 185 -8.51 11.90 -18.64
C PRO A 185 -8.38 12.31 -20.11
N THR A 186 -8.57 11.35 -21.01
CA THR A 186 -8.63 11.55 -22.48
C THR A 186 -9.83 12.35 -22.90
#